data_cfe5cb6bb52cb180bd498b69846cb0e5
#
_entry.id   cfe5cb6bb52cb180bd498b69846cb0e5
#
_cell.length_a   1.000
_cell.length_b   1.000
_cell.length_c   1.000
_cell.angle_alpha   90.00
_cell.angle_beta   90.00
_cell.angle_gamma   90.00
#
_symmetry.space_group_name_H-M   'P 1'
#
loop_
_entity.id
_entity.type
_entity.pdbx_description
1 polymer ?
#
loop_
_entity_poly.entity_id
_entity_poly.type
_entity_poly.pdbx_seq_one_letter_code
_entity_poly.pdbx_strand_id
1 'polypeptide(L)'
;MINRPLYVDKIMAYTDTPFVKVLTGVRRCGKSTVLKMIMEKLQQEHDIPYERIVSMRFDSMDYEDMTAKDMFKAVKEKLNPTGRTYLFLDEVQEIEGWEKVVNSLATDYDVDLYVTGSNSRMMSSEIATYLTGRYVSFRIYTLSFQEYLEFKKQYTQVKDIHAELADYIRLGGFPAT
;
A
#
# COMPACT_ATOMS: atom_id res chain seq x y z
N MET A 1 -14.58 3.95 -6.87
CA MET A 1 -13.47 2.96 -6.72
C MET A 1 -14.07 1.64 -6.27
N ILE A 2 -13.64 0.50 -6.80
CA ILE A 2 -14.21 -0.81 -6.41
C ILE A 2 -13.53 -1.25 -5.13
N ASN A 3 -14.32 -1.49 -4.09
CA ASN A 3 -13.81 -1.88 -2.79
C ASN A 3 -13.19 -3.29 -2.83
N ARG A 4 -12.08 -3.49 -2.11
CA ARG A 4 -11.40 -4.78 -1.91
C ARG A 4 -11.38 -5.13 -0.41
N PRO A 5 -12.54 -5.40 0.21
CA PRO A 5 -12.67 -5.54 1.66
C PRO A 5 -11.77 -6.62 2.23
N LEU A 6 -11.55 -7.71 1.48
CA LEU A 6 -10.66 -8.80 1.88
C LEU A 6 -9.25 -8.32 2.28
N TYR A 7 -8.72 -7.29 1.60
CA TYR A 7 -7.40 -6.71 1.92
C TYR A 7 -7.53 -5.56 2.91
N VAL A 8 -8.44 -4.62 2.62
CA VAL A 8 -8.59 -3.41 3.42
C VAL A 8 -8.91 -3.75 4.88
N ASP A 9 -9.89 -4.62 5.14
CA ASP A 9 -10.28 -4.97 6.51
C ASP A 9 -9.17 -5.71 7.27
N LYS A 10 -8.43 -6.60 6.57
CA LYS A 10 -7.28 -7.29 7.18
C LYS A 10 -6.15 -6.34 7.54
N ILE A 11 -5.87 -5.34 6.71
CA ILE A 11 -4.81 -4.37 6.96
C ILE A 11 -5.25 -3.40 8.05
N MET A 12 -6.49 -2.94 8.02
CA MET A 12 -7.07 -2.05 9.02
C MET A 12 -7.06 -2.65 10.44
N ALA A 13 -7.14 -3.98 10.57
CA ALA A 13 -6.99 -4.67 11.87
C ALA A 13 -5.62 -4.44 12.54
N TYR A 14 -4.63 -3.95 11.80
CA TYR A 14 -3.30 -3.59 12.30
C TYR A 14 -3.11 -2.06 12.42
N THR A 15 -4.14 -1.27 12.21
CA THR A 15 -4.09 0.19 12.45
C THR A 15 -3.77 0.45 13.92
N ASP A 16 -2.98 1.47 14.18
CA ASP A 16 -2.52 1.87 15.52
C ASP A 16 -1.70 0.82 16.29
N THR A 17 -1.22 -0.20 15.60
CA THR A 17 -0.26 -1.16 16.16
C THR A 17 1.18 -0.73 15.85
N PRO A 18 2.18 -1.21 16.61
CA PRO A 18 3.59 -0.87 16.37
C PRO A 18 4.18 -1.54 15.12
N PHE A 19 3.39 -2.31 14.37
CA PHE A 19 3.86 -3.00 13.18
C PHE A 19 3.82 -2.11 11.94
N VAL A 20 4.88 -2.14 11.15
CA VAL A 20 4.89 -1.62 9.78
C VAL A 20 4.04 -2.53 8.89
N LYS A 21 3.05 -2.00 8.18
CA LYS A 21 2.20 -2.74 7.24
C LYS A 21 2.87 -2.74 5.88
N VAL A 22 3.39 -3.89 5.47
CA VAL A 22 4.12 -4.06 4.21
C VAL A 22 3.21 -4.71 3.17
N LEU A 23 2.80 -3.97 2.15
CA LEU A 23 1.97 -4.47 1.05
C LEU A 23 2.86 -4.87 -0.12
N THR A 24 2.92 -6.15 -0.40
CA THR A 24 3.69 -6.71 -1.52
C THR A 24 2.76 -7.21 -2.62
N GLY A 25 3.26 -7.31 -3.82
CA GLY A 25 2.48 -7.83 -4.96
C GLY A 25 3.10 -7.42 -6.28
N VAL A 26 2.70 -8.11 -7.36
CA VAL A 26 3.18 -7.79 -8.70
C VAL A 26 2.81 -6.36 -9.09
N ARG A 27 3.59 -5.77 -10.00
CA ARG A 27 3.27 -4.43 -10.52
C ARG A 27 1.86 -4.42 -11.12
N ARG A 28 1.09 -3.35 -10.90
CA ARG A 28 -0.29 -3.17 -11.36
C ARG A 28 -1.35 -4.09 -10.74
N CYS A 29 -1.07 -4.84 -9.68
CA CYS A 29 -2.10 -5.64 -8.98
C CYS A 29 -3.04 -4.81 -8.09
N GLY A 30 -2.81 -3.51 -7.92
CA GLY A 30 -3.68 -2.60 -7.18
C GLY A 30 -3.20 -2.23 -5.78
N LYS A 31 -1.91 -2.36 -5.44
CA LYS A 31 -1.34 -1.95 -4.13
C LYS A 31 -1.67 -0.50 -3.78
N SER A 32 -1.33 0.45 -4.67
CA SER A 32 -1.60 1.88 -4.48
C SER A 32 -3.09 2.19 -4.34
N THR A 33 -3.94 1.41 -5.00
CA THR A 33 -5.41 1.52 -4.86
C THR A 33 -5.86 1.05 -3.48
N VAL A 34 -5.30 -0.04 -2.96
CA VAL A 34 -5.57 -0.50 -1.59
C VAL A 34 -5.12 0.54 -0.56
N LEU A 35 -3.93 1.18 -0.74
CA LEU A 35 -3.51 2.29 0.13
C LEU A 35 -4.53 3.44 0.14
N LYS A 36 -5.04 3.84 -1.04
CA LYS A 36 -6.07 4.89 -1.13
C LYS A 36 -7.35 4.52 -0.39
N MET A 37 -7.81 3.27 -0.52
CA MET A 37 -8.97 2.78 0.23
C MET A 37 -8.76 2.83 1.74
N ILE A 38 -7.56 2.49 2.22
CA ILE A 38 -7.21 2.58 3.64
C ILE A 38 -7.24 4.04 4.10
N MET A 39 -6.65 4.97 3.34
CA MET A 39 -6.68 6.40 3.66
C MET A 39 -8.12 6.94 3.75
N GLU A 40 -8.97 6.60 2.77
CA GLU A 40 -10.38 6.98 2.77
C GLU A 40 -11.12 6.41 3.99
N LYS A 41 -10.84 5.15 4.34
CA LYS A 41 -11.46 4.47 5.48
C LYS A 41 -11.01 5.08 6.82
N LEU A 42 -9.74 5.42 6.99
CA LEU A 42 -9.23 6.14 8.16
C LEU A 42 -9.94 7.48 8.37
N GLN A 43 -10.18 8.22 7.29
CA GLN A 43 -10.90 9.50 7.37
C GLN A 43 -12.38 9.32 7.71
N GLN A 44 -13.06 8.35 7.07
CA GLN A 44 -14.51 8.19 7.15
C GLN A 44 -14.98 7.41 8.37
N GLU A 45 -14.24 6.39 8.80
CA GLU A 45 -14.65 5.47 9.88
C GLU A 45 -13.88 5.71 11.20
N HIS A 46 -12.68 6.30 11.13
CA HIS A 46 -11.85 6.56 12.31
C HIS A 46 -11.68 8.05 12.62
N ASP A 47 -12.37 8.93 11.87
CA ASP A 47 -12.32 10.39 12.04
C ASP A 47 -10.89 10.99 12.06
N ILE A 48 -9.96 10.35 11.33
CA ILE A 48 -8.58 10.83 11.26
C ILE A 48 -8.52 12.07 10.36
N PRO A 49 -8.08 13.23 10.90
CA PRO A 49 -7.94 14.45 10.11
C PRO A 49 -6.97 14.27 8.93
N TYR A 50 -7.28 14.92 7.81
CA TYR A 50 -6.47 14.85 6.59
C TYR A 50 -5.00 15.24 6.83
N GLU A 51 -4.75 16.21 7.71
CA GLU A 51 -3.42 16.71 8.07
C GLU A 51 -2.55 15.66 8.77
N ARG A 52 -3.16 14.58 9.27
CA ARG A 52 -2.45 13.44 9.85
C ARG A 52 -2.17 12.30 8.88
N ILE A 53 -2.67 12.41 7.64
CA ILE A 53 -2.47 11.41 6.59
C ILE A 53 -1.46 11.95 5.59
N VAL A 54 -0.28 11.34 5.54
CA VAL A 54 0.80 11.72 4.64
C VAL A 54 1.01 10.58 3.63
N SER A 55 0.93 10.90 2.35
CA SER A 55 1.17 9.94 1.26
C SER A 55 2.29 10.44 0.35
N MET A 56 3.26 9.57 0.07
CA MET A 56 4.37 9.82 -0.84
C MET A 56 4.54 8.60 -1.77
N ARG A 57 4.73 8.87 -3.07
CA ARG A 57 4.87 7.83 -4.10
C ARG A 57 6.21 7.98 -4.81
N PHE A 58 7.15 7.09 -4.53
CA PHE A 58 8.56 7.21 -4.90
C PHE A 58 8.90 6.81 -6.34
N ASP A 59 7.95 6.26 -7.11
CA ASP A 59 8.10 6.08 -8.56
C ASP A 59 7.76 7.34 -9.38
N SER A 60 7.58 8.50 -8.72
CA SER A 60 7.38 9.80 -9.37
C SER A 60 8.72 10.46 -9.72
N MET A 61 8.75 11.18 -10.83
CA MET A 61 9.89 12.03 -11.23
C MET A 61 10.28 13.08 -10.17
N ASP A 62 9.34 13.46 -9.28
CA ASP A 62 9.62 14.38 -8.17
C ASP A 62 10.66 13.81 -7.18
N TYR A 63 10.86 12.49 -7.20
CA TYR A 63 11.75 11.77 -6.30
C TYR A 63 12.87 11.02 -7.04
N GLU A 64 13.07 11.32 -8.33
CA GLU A 64 14.19 10.78 -9.10
C GLU A 64 15.51 11.19 -8.43
N ASP A 65 16.46 10.27 -8.33
CA ASP A 65 17.74 10.44 -7.63
C ASP A 65 17.69 10.75 -6.13
N MET A 66 16.50 10.61 -5.49
CA MET A 66 16.35 10.80 -4.05
C MET A 66 17.16 9.76 -3.27
N THR A 67 17.97 10.22 -2.32
CA THR A 67 18.69 9.34 -1.39
C THR A 67 17.81 8.97 -0.19
N ALA A 68 18.19 7.90 0.55
CA ALA A 68 17.53 7.55 1.81
C ALA A 68 17.52 8.71 2.82
N LYS A 69 18.58 9.53 2.84
CA LYS A 69 18.68 10.71 3.71
C LYS A 69 17.67 11.79 3.31
N ASP A 70 17.48 12.01 2.01
CA ASP A 70 16.53 12.98 1.49
C ASP A 70 15.08 12.50 1.75
N MET A 71 14.82 11.20 1.53
CA MET A 71 13.55 10.57 1.88
C MET A 71 13.21 10.78 3.37
N PHE A 72 14.15 10.49 4.26
CA PHE A 72 13.94 10.68 5.70
C PHE A 72 13.62 12.14 6.02
N LYS A 73 14.35 13.09 5.47
CA LYS A 73 14.12 14.52 5.67
C LYS A 73 12.74 14.95 5.14
N ALA A 74 12.40 14.57 3.91
CA ALA A 74 11.13 14.92 3.28
C ALA A 74 9.91 14.34 4.03
N VAL A 75 10.03 13.12 4.54
CA VAL A 75 8.98 12.53 5.39
C VAL A 75 8.89 13.28 6.72
N LYS A 76 10.02 13.51 7.39
CA LYS A 76 10.06 14.18 8.69
C LYS A 76 9.43 15.58 8.66
N GLU A 77 9.63 16.35 7.60
CA GLU A 77 9.04 17.69 7.41
C GLU A 77 7.50 17.65 7.31
N LYS A 78 6.93 16.50 6.98
CA LYS A 78 5.47 16.30 6.84
C LYS A 78 4.83 15.68 8.07
N LEU A 79 5.60 15.25 9.08
CA LEU A 79 5.03 14.66 10.30
C LEU A 79 4.22 15.70 11.07
N ASN A 80 3.07 15.25 11.59
CA ASN A 80 2.26 16.11 12.45
C ASN A 80 2.98 16.31 13.80
N PRO A 81 3.16 17.57 14.25
CA PRO A 81 3.88 17.85 15.49
C PRO A 81 3.09 17.49 16.77
N THR A 82 1.77 17.27 16.66
CA THR A 82 0.86 17.15 17.81
C THR A 82 0.09 15.82 17.83
N GLY A 83 0.70 14.73 17.37
CA GLY A 83 0.05 13.42 17.44
C GLY A 83 0.48 12.49 16.32
N ARG A 84 -0.10 11.28 16.32
CA ARG A 84 0.25 10.23 15.39
C ARG A 84 0.02 10.64 13.95
N THR A 85 1.02 10.40 13.10
CA THR A 85 0.93 10.56 11.65
C THR A 85 0.75 9.20 10.98
N TYR A 86 -0.22 9.08 10.08
CA TYR A 86 -0.45 7.90 9.25
C TYR A 86 0.33 8.07 7.94
N LEU A 87 1.42 7.32 7.81
CA LEU A 87 2.36 7.43 6.67
C LEU A 87 2.10 6.34 5.64
N PHE A 88 1.85 6.76 4.40
CA PHE A 88 1.65 5.90 3.24
C PHE A 88 2.79 6.11 2.24
N LEU A 89 3.73 5.19 2.23
CA LEU A 89 4.94 5.25 1.41
C LEU A 89 4.82 4.21 0.28
N ASP A 90 4.51 4.69 -0.92
CA ASP A 90 4.22 3.83 -2.08
C ASP A 90 5.48 3.65 -2.94
N GLU A 91 5.72 2.41 -3.38
CA GLU A 91 6.86 1.97 -4.20
C GLU A 91 8.23 2.34 -3.56
N VAL A 92 8.39 2.08 -2.25
CA VAL A 92 9.59 2.47 -1.47
C VAL A 92 10.90 1.86 -2.00
N GLN A 93 10.83 0.73 -2.74
CA GLN A 93 12.02 0.07 -3.31
C GLN A 93 12.71 0.91 -4.41
N GLU A 94 12.12 2.01 -4.85
CA GLU A 94 12.79 2.94 -5.75
C GLU A 94 13.90 3.76 -5.04
N ILE A 95 13.89 3.80 -3.70
CA ILE A 95 14.90 4.48 -2.88
C ILE A 95 15.85 3.44 -2.28
N GLU A 96 17.13 3.49 -2.61
CA GLU A 96 18.14 2.61 -2.02
C GLU A 96 18.29 2.88 -0.51
N GLY A 97 18.24 1.84 0.32
CA GLY A 97 18.34 1.96 1.78
C GLY A 97 17.07 2.45 2.49
N TRP A 98 15.92 2.40 1.82
CA TRP A 98 14.62 2.78 2.38
C TRP A 98 14.28 2.02 3.67
N GLU A 99 14.78 0.80 3.87
CA GLU A 99 14.53 -0.03 5.06
C GLU A 99 15.03 0.65 6.33
N LYS A 100 16.20 1.32 6.25
CA LYS A 100 16.76 2.09 7.36
C LYS A 100 15.88 3.29 7.71
N VAL A 101 15.33 3.95 6.69
CA VAL A 101 14.43 5.09 6.86
C VAL A 101 13.15 4.65 7.55
N VAL A 102 12.52 3.59 7.05
CA VAL A 102 11.28 3.04 7.63
C VAL A 102 11.50 2.59 9.06
N ASN A 103 12.62 1.89 9.34
CA ASN A 103 12.95 1.48 10.71
C ASN A 103 13.14 2.68 11.65
N SER A 104 13.86 3.73 11.24
CA SER A 104 14.04 4.94 12.05
C SER A 104 12.72 5.66 12.29
N LEU A 105 11.87 5.79 11.26
CA LEU A 105 10.56 6.40 11.41
C LEU A 105 9.68 5.62 12.39
N ALA A 106 9.65 4.29 12.28
CA ALA A 106 8.86 3.43 13.17
C ALA A 106 9.37 3.40 14.62
N THR A 107 10.66 3.68 14.84
CA THR A 107 11.28 3.61 16.16
C THR A 107 11.24 4.96 16.90
N ASP A 108 11.49 6.05 16.15
CA ASP A 108 11.80 7.35 16.75
C ASP A 108 10.61 8.32 16.73
N TYR A 109 9.53 8.00 16.00
CA TYR A 109 8.38 8.90 15.79
C TYR A 109 7.06 8.20 16.07
N ASP A 110 6.05 8.96 16.48
CA ASP A 110 4.68 8.48 16.63
C ASP A 110 4.00 8.41 15.26
N VAL A 111 4.24 7.32 14.56
CA VAL A 111 3.74 7.08 13.21
C VAL A 111 3.06 5.72 13.08
N ASP A 112 2.08 5.65 12.21
CA ASP A 112 1.47 4.41 11.75
C ASP A 112 1.84 4.20 10.26
N LEU A 113 2.69 3.20 9.98
CA LEU A 113 3.39 3.05 8.70
C LEU A 113 2.76 2.00 7.80
N TYR A 114 2.47 2.41 6.57
CA TYR A 114 2.03 1.57 5.45
C TYR A 114 3.01 1.76 4.29
N VAL A 115 3.65 0.68 3.88
CA VAL A 115 4.62 0.72 2.78
C VAL A 115 4.23 -0.26 1.67
N THR A 116 4.47 0.10 0.42
CA THR A 116 4.29 -0.82 -0.70
C THR A 116 5.57 -0.99 -1.49
N GLY A 117 5.63 -2.12 -2.18
CA GLY A 117 6.65 -2.37 -3.18
C GLY A 117 6.41 -3.63 -3.99
N SER A 118 7.19 -3.80 -5.05
CA SER A 118 7.11 -4.99 -5.90
C SER A 118 7.79 -6.19 -5.23
N ASN A 119 7.22 -7.40 -5.39
CA ASN A 119 7.67 -8.62 -4.73
C ASN A 119 9.17 -8.93 -4.86
N SER A 120 9.75 -8.65 -6.03
CA SER A 120 11.15 -9.03 -6.31
C SER A 120 12.18 -8.24 -5.50
N ARG A 121 11.85 -7.02 -5.08
CA ARG A 121 12.75 -6.15 -4.31
C ARG A 121 12.39 -6.04 -2.83
N MET A 122 11.12 -6.32 -2.48
CA MET A 122 10.62 -6.24 -1.10
C MET A 122 10.82 -7.53 -0.29
N MET A 123 11.23 -8.63 -0.91
CA MET A 123 11.56 -9.90 -0.22
C MET A 123 13.07 -10.02 0.05
N SER A 124 13.81 -8.92 0.03
CA SER A 124 15.24 -8.93 0.35
C SER A 124 15.44 -9.32 1.83
N SER A 125 16.56 -9.99 2.10
CA SER A 125 17.04 -10.30 3.46
C SER A 125 17.15 -9.04 4.34
N GLU A 126 17.19 -7.87 3.73
CA GLU A 126 17.31 -6.57 4.40
C GLU A 126 16.06 -6.16 5.16
N ILE A 127 14.84 -6.40 4.61
CA ILE A 127 13.60 -6.18 5.37
C ILE A 127 13.59 -7.05 6.63
N ALA A 128 13.93 -8.34 6.47
CA ALA A 128 14.02 -9.24 7.61
C ALA A 128 15.05 -8.76 8.63
N THR A 129 16.16 -8.16 8.20
CA THR A 129 17.22 -7.67 9.08
C THR A 129 16.82 -6.39 9.82
N TYR A 130 16.32 -5.37 9.10
CA TYR A 130 16.02 -4.07 9.70
C TYR A 130 14.67 -4.01 10.42
N LEU A 131 13.68 -4.75 9.94
CA LEU A 131 12.31 -4.73 10.47
C LEU A 131 11.94 -6.03 11.21
N THR A 132 12.91 -6.85 11.62
CA THR A 132 12.67 -8.14 12.28
C THR A 132 11.69 -7.99 13.44
N GLY A 133 10.59 -8.75 13.37
CA GLY A 133 9.55 -8.77 14.41
C GLY A 133 8.71 -7.49 14.50
N ARG A 134 8.90 -6.51 13.61
CA ARG A 134 8.22 -5.21 13.63
C ARG A 134 7.38 -4.92 12.40
N TYR A 135 7.13 -5.90 11.54
CA TYR A 135 6.27 -5.72 10.36
C TYR A 135 5.29 -6.87 10.18
N VAL A 136 4.22 -6.58 9.48
CA VAL A 136 3.25 -7.56 8.99
C VAL A 136 3.15 -7.41 7.47
N SER A 137 3.31 -8.53 6.74
CA SER A 137 3.26 -8.53 5.28
C SER A 137 1.90 -8.96 4.76
N PHE A 138 1.38 -8.18 3.81
CA PHE A 138 0.14 -8.44 3.09
C PHE A 138 0.43 -8.61 1.60
N ARG A 139 0.22 -9.82 1.09
CA ARG A 139 0.40 -10.07 -0.33
C ARG A 139 -0.86 -9.72 -1.10
N ILE A 140 -0.77 -8.71 -1.95
CA ILE A 140 -1.86 -8.25 -2.81
C ILE A 140 -1.76 -8.99 -4.15
N TYR A 141 -2.81 -9.71 -4.48
CA TYR A 141 -2.94 -10.41 -5.76
C TYR A 141 -3.71 -9.53 -6.77
N THR A 142 -3.65 -9.90 -8.04
CA THR A 142 -4.57 -9.41 -9.06
C THR A 142 -6.02 -9.71 -8.65
N LEU A 143 -7.00 -9.17 -9.36
CA LEU A 143 -8.41 -9.44 -9.06
C LEU A 143 -8.68 -10.94 -9.09
N SER A 144 -9.40 -11.45 -8.09
CA SER A 144 -10.05 -12.74 -8.17
C SER A 144 -11.18 -12.68 -9.21
N PHE A 145 -11.69 -13.85 -9.67
CA PHE A 145 -12.80 -13.85 -10.62
C PHE A 145 -14.04 -13.13 -10.08
N GLN A 146 -14.32 -13.28 -8.79
CA GLN A 146 -15.43 -12.56 -8.14
C GLN A 146 -15.21 -11.04 -8.18
N GLU A 147 -14.02 -10.56 -7.79
CA GLU A 147 -13.67 -9.14 -7.86
C GLU A 147 -13.71 -8.63 -9.31
N TYR A 148 -13.24 -9.43 -10.28
CA TYR A 148 -13.33 -9.12 -11.71
C TYR A 148 -14.79 -8.92 -12.15
N LEU A 149 -15.70 -9.81 -11.75
CA LEU A 149 -17.12 -9.68 -12.07
C LEU A 149 -17.74 -8.41 -11.47
N GLU A 150 -17.42 -8.10 -10.22
CA GLU A 150 -17.87 -6.88 -9.55
C GLU A 150 -17.31 -5.63 -10.24
N PHE A 151 -16.05 -5.69 -10.66
CA PHE A 151 -15.41 -4.64 -11.43
C PHE A 151 -16.12 -4.42 -12.77
N LYS A 152 -16.37 -5.49 -13.51
CA LYS A 152 -17.00 -5.42 -14.83
C LYS A 152 -18.45 -4.93 -14.77
N LYS A 153 -19.22 -5.33 -13.75
CA LYS A 153 -20.61 -4.88 -13.52
C LYS A 153 -20.77 -3.35 -13.43
N GLN A 154 -19.72 -2.60 -13.05
CA GLN A 154 -19.79 -1.15 -13.01
C GLN A 154 -19.75 -0.49 -14.40
N TYR A 155 -19.26 -1.21 -15.39
CA TYR A 155 -19.10 -0.69 -16.77
C TYR A 155 -20.00 -1.37 -17.78
N THR A 156 -20.39 -2.64 -17.55
CA THR A 156 -21.18 -3.44 -18.48
C THR A 156 -22.11 -4.40 -17.76
N GLN A 157 -23.17 -4.85 -18.43
CA GLN A 157 -24.01 -5.93 -17.92
C GLN A 157 -23.31 -7.29 -18.11
N VAL A 158 -23.12 -8.02 -17.02
CA VAL A 158 -22.67 -9.40 -17.04
C VAL A 158 -23.87 -10.29 -17.37
N LYS A 159 -23.89 -10.86 -18.59
CA LYS A 159 -25.01 -11.69 -19.08
C LYS A 159 -24.74 -13.18 -18.95
N ASP A 160 -23.51 -13.61 -19.12
CA ASP A 160 -23.08 -15.00 -19.10
C ASP A 160 -21.80 -15.17 -18.29
N ILE A 161 -21.90 -15.83 -17.15
CA ILE A 161 -20.77 -16.07 -16.23
C ILE A 161 -19.72 -17.00 -16.87
N HIS A 162 -20.13 -17.95 -17.72
CA HIS A 162 -19.17 -18.86 -18.37
C HIS A 162 -18.33 -18.13 -19.42
N ALA A 163 -18.94 -17.25 -20.19
CA ALA A 163 -18.22 -16.40 -21.14
C ALA A 163 -17.24 -15.46 -20.39
N GLU A 164 -17.68 -14.88 -19.26
CA GLU A 164 -16.84 -14.04 -18.43
C GLU A 164 -15.67 -14.81 -17.80
N LEU A 165 -15.88 -16.05 -17.39
CA LEU A 165 -14.79 -16.89 -16.88
C LEU A 165 -13.76 -17.20 -17.98
N ALA A 166 -14.19 -17.48 -19.20
CA ALA A 166 -13.29 -17.68 -20.33
C ALA A 166 -12.46 -16.42 -20.63
N ASP A 167 -13.09 -15.24 -20.61
CA ASP A 167 -12.39 -13.96 -20.75
C ASP A 167 -11.40 -13.70 -19.61
N TYR A 168 -11.79 -13.94 -18.37
CA TYR A 168 -10.91 -13.81 -17.22
C TYR A 168 -9.68 -14.72 -17.30
N ILE A 169 -9.85 -15.99 -17.72
CA ILE A 169 -8.74 -16.93 -17.90
C ILE A 169 -7.79 -16.45 -19.01
N ARG A 170 -8.35 -15.90 -20.09
CA ARG A 170 -7.58 -15.43 -21.25
C ARG A 170 -6.83 -14.10 -20.97
N LEU A 171 -7.49 -13.14 -20.33
CA LEU A 171 -6.98 -11.77 -20.13
C LEU A 171 -6.26 -11.60 -18.80
N GLY A 172 -6.56 -12.45 -17.83
CA GLY A 172 -6.05 -12.35 -16.46
C GLY A 172 -6.86 -11.40 -15.59
N GLY A 173 -6.45 -11.31 -14.32
CA GLY A 173 -7.11 -10.49 -13.29
C GLY A 173 -6.46 -9.15 -13.02
N PHE A 174 -5.71 -8.55 -13.95
CA PHE A 174 -5.15 -7.23 -13.75
C PHE A 174 -6.24 -6.15 -13.84
N PRO A 175 -6.33 -5.21 -12.87
CA PRO A 175 -7.37 -4.19 -12.85
C PRO A 175 -7.36 -3.20 -14.03
N ALA A 176 -6.28 -3.17 -14.79
CA ALA A 176 -6.06 -2.23 -15.91
C ALA A 176 -6.14 -2.89 -17.30
N THR A 177 -6.67 -4.10 -17.38
CA THR A 177 -6.89 -4.81 -18.67
C THR A 177 -8.31 -4.66 -19.17
#